data_66b415e7a69ce3e984d9d954c04be4f2
#
_entry.id   66b415e7a69ce3e984d9d954c04be4f2
#
_cell.length_a   1.000
_cell.length_b   1.000
_cell.length_c   1.000
_cell.angle_alpha   90.00
_cell.angle_beta   90.00
_cell.angle_gamma   90.00
#
_symmetry.space_group_name_H-M   'P 1'
#
loop_
_entity.id
_entity.type
_entity.pdbx_description
1 polymer ?
#
loop_
_entity_poly.entity_id
_entity_poly.type
_entity_poly.pdbx_seq_one_letter_code
_entity_poly.pdbx_strand_id
1 'polypeptide(L)'
;EATGLKMHEVRVEVRRMGGAFGGKESQGNALAIACAIAAKATKKTCKMRYDRDDDIIITGKRHDFRIDYDVGFNEDGKILGIKFKHYVRCGWSQDLSLPVADRAMLHSDNAYNLEDVSITSHRLKTNTQSNTAFRGFGGPQGIIGIERAIEHIASHLNLDPIEVRTINFYRSGTLLKGNLQKPQTTPYGMPVVDSISTEITETLLKTANYKSRLEAIKAWNKDNS
;
A
#
# COMPACT_ATOMS: atom_id res chain seq x y z
N GLU A 1 21.91 19.38 15.61
CA GLU A 1 22.18 18.47 16.75
C GLU A 1 23.53 17.75 16.58
N ALA A 2 23.82 17.05 15.47
CA ALA A 2 25.03 16.26 15.30
C ALA A 2 26.35 17.02 15.48
N THR A 3 26.39 18.31 15.20
CA THR A 3 27.59 19.16 15.31
C THR A 3 27.63 19.99 16.58
N GLY A 4 26.52 20.10 17.33
CA GLY A 4 26.36 21.03 18.45
C GLY A 4 26.32 22.52 18.05
N LEU A 5 26.31 22.83 16.75
CA LEU A 5 26.20 24.18 16.22
C LEU A 5 24.75 24.65 16.16
N LYS A 6 24.54 25.97 16.16
CA LYS A 6 23.23 26.56 15.93
C LYS A 6 22.78 26.34 14.47
N MET A 7 21.48 26.31 14.21
CA MET A 7 20.94 26.00 12.87
C MET A 7 21.45 26.97 11.79
N HIS A 8 21.59 28.26 12.09
CA HIS A 8 22.09 29.27 11.16
C HIS A 8 23.59 29.19 10.85
N GLU A 9 24.34 28.40 11.64
CA GLU A 9 25.78 28.19 11.44
C GLU A 9 26.06 26.99 10.53
N VAL A 10 25.02 26.25 10.09
CA VAL A 10 25.15 25.06 9.25
C VAL A 10 24.35 25.27 7.96
N ARG A 11 25.04 25.17 6.82
CA ARG A 11 24.43 25.22 5.50
C ARG A 11 24.60 23.85 4.81
N VAL A 12 23.49 23.23 4.48
CA VAL A 12 23.46 21.98 3.70
C VAL A 12 22.81 22.27 2.34
N GLU A 13 23.51 21.92 1.28
CA GLU A 13 23.02 22.07 -0.08
C GLU A 13 22.86 20.73 -0.76
N VAL A 14 21.68 20.48 -1.29
CA VAL A 14 21.40 19.37 -2.18
C VAL A 14 21.10 19.93 -3.57
N ARG A 15 21.86 19.46 -4.57
CA ARG A 15 21.64 19.89 -5.94
C ARG A 15 20.35 19.32 -6.50
N ARG A 16 20.19 19.27 -7.81
CA ARG A 16 18.97 18.79 -8.48
C ARG A 16 18.62 17.37 -8.03
N MET A 17 17.40 17.20 -7.61
CA MET A 17 16.81 15.89 -7.31
C MET A 17 15.93 15.46 -8.50
N GLY A 18 16.00 14.20 -8.89
CA GLY A 18 15.16 13.60 -9.94
C GLY A 18 13.77 13.15 -9.44
N GLY A 19 13.27 13.75 -8.37
CA GLY A 19 12.05 13.38 -7.68
C GLY A 19 12.33 12.67 -6.34
N ALA A 20 11.35 12.64 -5.47
CA ALA A 20 11.44 12.02 -4.14
C ALA A 20 10.77 10.64 -4.11
N PHE A 21 9.53 10.52 -4.58
CA PHE A 21 8.71 9.30 -4.66
C PHE A 21 8.58 8.54 -3.33
N GLY A 22 8.81 9.20 -2.22
CA GLY A 22 9.07 8.61 -0.91
C GLY A 22 10.53 8.18 -0.76
N GLY A 23 11.29 8.20 0.08
CA GLY A 23 12.70 7.77 0.20
C GLY A 23 13.70 8.92 0.28
N LYS A 24 13.23 10.18 0.29
CA LYS A 24 14.11 11.33 0.47
C LYS A 24 13.69 12.24 1.64
N GLU A 25 12.74 11.82 2.44
CA GLU A 25 12.29 12.55 3.62
C GLU A 25 13.35 12.50 4.75
N SER A 26 13.90 11.32 5.01
CA SER A 26 14.83 11.05 6.11
C SER A 26 16.16 10.44 5.65
N GLN A 27 16.18 9.75 4.52
CA GLN A 27 17.36 8.97 4.06
C GLN A 27 18.57 9.84 3.70
N GLY A 28 18.37 11.11 3.37
CA GLY A 28 19.45 12.07 3.14
C GLY A 28 20.19 12.53 4.41
N ASN A 29 19.62 12.28 5.60
CA ASN A 29 20.14 12.79 6.85
C ASN A 29 21.55 12.25 7.17
N ALA A 30 21.80 10.97 6.92
CA ALA A 30 23.10 10.35 7.19
C ALA A 30 24.23 11.00 6.36
N LEU A 31 23.98 11.26 5.07
CA LEU A 31 24.91 11.96 4.20
C LEU A 31 25.17 13.40 4.67
N ALA A 32 24.12 14.12 5.01
CA ALA A 32 24.21 15.50 5.49
C ALA A 32 25.00 15.58 6.82
N ILE A 33 24.75 14.65 7.74
CA ILE A 33 25.43 14.56 9.03
C ILE A 33 26.93 14.26 8.83
N ALA A 34 27.27 13.27 8.01
CA ALA A 34 28.66 12.92 7.71
C ALA A 34 29.41 14.11 7.11
N CYS A 35 28.84 14.80 6.13
CA CYS A 35 29.40 16.03 5.54
C CYS A 35 29.57 17.14 6.59
N ALA A 36 28.59 17.35 7.45
CA ALA A 36 28.65 18.40 8.47
C ALA A 36 29.74 18.13 9.53
N ILE A 37 29.89 16.90 9.96
CA ILE A 37 30.96 16.47 10.89
C ILE A 37 32.33 16.68 10.25
N ALA A 38 32.52 16.21 9.02
CA ALA A 38 33.76 16.40 8.27
C ALA A 38 34.11 17.86 8.07
N ALA A 39 33.10 18.68 7.69
CA ALA A 39 33.31 20.16 7.51
C ALA A 39 33.70 20.84 8.81
N LYS A 40 33.08 20.46 9.95
CA LYS A 40 33.44 20.98 11.27
C LYS A 40 34.90 20.64 11.64
N ALA A 41 35.30 19.38 11.38
CA ALA A 41 36.66 18.91 11.70
C ALA A 41 37.72 19.53 10.82
N THR A 42 37.47 19.66 9.51
CA THR A 42 38.47 20.15 8.55
C THR A 42 38.42 21.65 8.34
N LYS A 43 37.38 22.32 8.79
CA LYS A 43 37.08 23.76 8.51
C LYS A 43 36.97 24.08 7.01
N LYS A 44 36.55 23.08 6.22
CA LYS A 44 36.34 23.16 4.77
C LYS A 44 34.97 22.66 4.36
N THR A 45 34.49 23.14 3.22
CA THR A 45 33.29 22.61 2.59
C THR A 45 33.52 21.14 2.21
N CYS A 46 32.63 20.25 2.65
CA CYS A 46 32.67 18.81 2.35
C CYS A 46 31.51 18.43 1.44
N LYS A 47 31.74 17.45 0.59
CA LYS A 47 30.74 16.88 -0.33
C LYS A 47 30.80 15.37 -0.24
N MET A 48 29.62 14.74 -0.22
CA MET A 48 29.49 13.28 -0.22
C MET A 48 28.44 12.84 -1.24
N ARG A 49 28.64 11.68 -1.78
CA ARG A 49 27.70 10.99 -2.66
C ARG A 49 27.91 9.50 -2.48
N TYR A 50 26.82 8.75 -2.27
CA TYR A 50 26.86 7.30 -2.40
C TYR A 50 27.02 6.89 -3.86
N ASP A 51 27.70 5.82 -4.12
CA ASP A 51 27.54 5.10 -5.39
C ASP A 51 26.25 4.28 -5.37
N ARG A 52 26.01 3.54 -6.44
CA ARG A 52 24.74 2.78 -6.55
C ARG A 52 24.68 1.59 -5.61
N ASP A 53 25.79 0.94 -5.38
CA ASP A 53 25.87 -0.25 -4.54
C ASP A 53 25.72 0.14 -3.06
N ASP A 54 26.41 1.17 -2.63
CA ASP A 54 26.23 1.75 -1.29
C ASP A 54 24.78 2.18 -1.04
N ASP A 55 24.17 2.88 -2.00
CA ASP A 55 22.78 3.33 -1.89
C ASP A 55 21.81 2.15 -1.74
N ILE A 56 22.00 1.07 -2.51
CA ILE A 56 21.16 -0.12 -2.44
C ILE A 56 21.28 -0.81 -1.06
N ILE A 57 22.46 -0.83 -0.49
CA ILE A 57 22.72 -1.52 0.78
C ILE A 57 22.27 -0.67 1.98
N ILE A 58 22.60 0.62 1.99
CA ILE A 58 22.49 1.48 3.18
C ILE A 58 21.11 2.10 3.32
N THR A 59 20.47 2.50 2.21
CA THR A 59 19.20 3.22 2.27
C THR A 59 17.99 2.32 2.47
N GLY A 60 16.97 2.85 3.12
CA GLY A 60 15.69 2.16 3.33
C GLY A 60 14.93 1.92 2.02
N LYS A 61 14.09 0.92 2.04
CA LYS A 61 13.28 0.47 0.91
C LYS A 61 11.80 0.48 1.29
N ARG A 62 10.93 0.09 0.35
CA ARG A 62 9.53 -0.19 0.65
C ARG A 62 9.43 -1.24 1.76
N HIS A 63 8.56 -1.02 2.72
CA HIS A 63 8.29 -2.01 3.76
C HIS A 63 7.78 -3.32 3.16
N ASP A 64 8.38 -4.43 3.55
CA ASP A 64 7.82 -5.75 3.32
C ASP A 64 6.70 -6.00 4.33
N PHE A 65 5.68 -6.67 3.86
CA PHE A 65 4.54 -7.08 4.68
C PHE A 65 4.32 -8.59 4.55
N ARG A 66 4.06 -9.22 5.68
CA ARG A 66 3.32 -10.47 5.73
C ARG A 66 1.92 -10.14 6.21
N ILE A 67 0.93 -10.61 5.47
CA ILE A 67 -0.49 -10.40 5.80
C ILE A 67 -1.13 -11.76 5.94
N ASP A 68 -1.51 -12.11 7.17
CA ASP A 68 -2.33 -13.27 7.46
C ASP A 68 -3.78 -12.81 7.51
N TYR A 69 -4.72 -13.60 6.99
CA TYR A 69 -6.14 -13.30 7.05
C TYR A 69 -7.00 -14.53 7.24
N ASP A 70 -8.12 -14.33 7.94
CA ASP A 70 -9.24 -15.24 8.06
C ASP A 70 -10.45 -14.58 7.45
N VAL A 71 -11.16 -15.23 6.53
CA VAL A 71 -12.31 -14.66 5.82
C VAL A 71 -13.49 -15.61 5.83
N GLY A 72 -14.67 -15.09 6.25
CA GLY A 72 -15.95 -15.73 6.13
C GLY A 72 -16.73 -15.16 4.94
N PHE A 73 -17.31 -16.03 4.11
CA PHE A 73 -18.06 -15.65 2.92
C PHE A 73 -19.21 -16.62 2.66
N ASN A 74 -20.20 -16.22 1.85
CA ASN A 74 -21.29 -17.08 1.42
C ASN A 74 -20.99 -17.75 0.06
N GLU A 75 -21.93 -18.57 -0.41
CA GLU A 75 -21.80 -19.32 -1.68
C GLU A 75 -21.72 -18.42 -2.93
N ASP A 76 -22.19 -17.17 -2.85
CA ASP A 76 -22.08 -16.19 -3.93
C ASP A 76 -20.73 -15.46 -3.93
N GLY A 77 -19.88 -15.71 -2.93
CA GLY A 77 -18.59 -15.01 -2.75
C GLY A 77 -18.70 -13.65 -2.05
N LYS A 78 -19.85 -13.31 -1.45
CA LYS A 78 -19.99 -12.11 -0.62
C LYS A 78 -19.26 -12.32 0.71
N ILE A 79 -18.34 -11.40 1.02
CA ILE A 79 -17.60 -11.40 2.28
C ILE A 79 -18.56 -10.98 3.40
N LEU A 80 -18.66 -11.84 4.43
CA LEU A 80 -19.48 -11.62 5.61
C LEU A 80 -18.64 -11.06 6.76
N GLY A 81 -17.37 -11.40 6.81
CA GLY A 81 -16.42 -10.85 7.77
C GLY A 81 -15.00 -11.21 7.40
N ILE A 82 -14.05 -10.37 7.77
CA ILE A 82 -12.63 -10.61 7.51
C ILE A 82 -11.76 -10.08 8.65
N LYS A 83 -10.73 -10.84 8.98
CA LYS A 83 -9.72 -10.47 9.95
C LYS A 83 -8.36 -10.44 9.30
N PHE A 84 -7.66 -9.30 9.40
CA PHE A 84 -6.29 -9.14 8.94
C PHE A 84 -5.31 -9.02 10.10
N LYS A 85 -4.14 -9.64 9.93
CA LYS A 85 -2.96 -9.40 10.77
C LYS A 85 -1.78 -9.02 9.89
N HIS A 86 -1.36 -7.77 9.99
CA HIS A 86 -0.21 -7.25 9.27
C HIS A 86 1.05 -7.36 10.10
N TYR A 87 2.10 -7.92 9.54
CA TYR A 87 3.44 -7.94 10.12
C TYR A 87 4.35 -7.13 9.21
N VAL A 88 4.84 -6.01 9.75
CA VAL A 88 5.57 -4.99 8.98
C VAL A 88 7.04 -5.02 9.37
N ARG A 89 7.93 -5.30 8.43
CA ARG A 89 9.37 -5.23 8.66
C ARG A 89 9.83 -3.79 8.62
N CYS A 90 10.22 -3.24 9.79
CA CYS A 90 10.57 -1.82 9.93
C CYS A 90 12.09 -1.56 9.79
N GLY A 91 12.93 -2.54 10.09
CA GLY A 91 14.37 -2.35 10.20
C GLY A 91 14.81 -1.99 11.62
N TRP A 92 16.04 -1.51 11.76
CA TRP A 92 16.65 -1.25 13.06
C TRP A 92 16.10 0.01 13.77
N SER A 93 15.56 0.96 13.02
CA SER A 93 14.89 2.14 13.55
C SER A 93 13.52 2.34 12.89
N GLN A 94 12.67 3.13 13.52
CA GLN A 94 11.28 3.27 13.12
C GLN A 94 11.10 4.04 11.82
N ASP A 95 11.88 5.10 11.59
CA ASP A 95 11.75 6.02 10.45
C ASP A 95 10.27 6.37 10.19
N LEU A 96 9.75 6.10 8.99
CA LEU A 96 8.35 6.32 8.60
C LEU A 96 7.47 5.06 8.71
N SER A 97 7.91 4.05 9.44
CA SER A 97 7.20 2.76 9.52
C SER A 97 5.82 2.88 10.16
N LEU A 98 5.65 3.75 11.16
CA LEU A 98 4.37 3.92 11.84
C LEU A 98 3.27 4.40 10.87
N PRO A 99 3.39 5.56 10.22
CA PRO A 99 2.35 6.04 9.32
C PRO A 99 2.19 5.17 8.05
N VAL A 100 3.24 4.48 7.58
CA VAL A 100 3.13 3.52 6.48
C VAL A 100 2.26 2.33 6.88
N ALA A 101 2.47 1.78 8.08
CA ALA A 101 1.67 0.68 8.58
C ALA A 101 0.21 1.08 8.85
N ASP A 102 -0.02 2.28 9.39
CA ASP A 102 -1.36 2.82 9.62
C ASP A 102 -2.11 3.01 8.30
N ARG A 103 -1.46 3.57 7.29
CA ARG A 103 -2.05 3.72 5.97
C ARG A 103 -2.38 2.37 5.32
N ALA A 104 -1.56 1.35 5.52
CA ALA A 104 -1.87 0.01 5.03
C ALA A 104 -3.17 -0.53 5.65
N MET A 105 -3.39 -0.31 6.96
CA MET A 105 -4.64 -0.69 7.62
C MET A 105 -5.84 0.05 7.03
N LEU A 106 -5.72 1.37 6.81
CA LEU A 106 -6.78 2.23 6.27
C LEU A 106 -7.12 1.95 4.80
N HIS A 107 -6.29 1.19 4.09
CA HIS A 107 -6.51 0.80 2.69
C HIS A 107 -6.76 -0.69 2.51
N SER A 108 -6.97 -1.44 3.60
CA SER A 108 -7.21 -2.89 3.54
C SER A 108 -8.60 -3.25 3.03
N ASP A 109 -9.53 -2.31 2.98
CA ASP A 109 -10.84 -2.47 2.35
C ASP A 109 -10.82 -2.23 0.83
N ASN A 110 -9.84 -1.48 0.33
CA ASN A 110 -9.75 -1.07 -1.07
C ASN A 110 -11.09 -0.50 -1.57
N ALA A 111 -11.70 -1.10 -2.58
CA ALA A 111 -13.00 -0.72 -3.15
C ALA A 111 -14.16 -1.57 -2.61
N TYR A 112 -13.97 -2.35 -1.54
CA TYR A 112 -14.92 -3.34 -1.08
C TYR A 112 -15.63 -2.95 0.20
N ASN A 113 -16.95 -3.15 0.23
CA ASN A 113 -17.77 -2.98 1.44
C ASN A 113 -17.56 -4.18 2.36
N LEU A 114 -16.77 -3.98 3.41
CA LEU A 114 -16.51 -4.97 4.46
C LEU A 114 -17.33 -4.60 5.69
N GLU A 115 -18.42 -5.34 5.93
CA GLU A 115 -19.37 -5.05 7.00
C GLU A 115 -18.82 -5.37 8.39
N ASP A 116 -18.08 -6.50 8.49
CA ASP A 116 -17.44 -6.95 9.72
C ASP A 116 -15.95 -7.16 9.47
N VAL A 117 -15.12 -6.28 10.04
CA VAL A 117 -13.68 -6.29 9.79
C VAL A 117 -12.87 -6.02 11.05
N SER A 118 -11.82 -6.80 11.24
CA SER A 118 -10.83 -6.60 12.28
C SER A 118 -9.43 -6.53 11.67
N ILE A 119 -8.69 -5.45 11.94
CA ILE A 119 -7.35 -5.27 11.40
C ILE A 119 -6.39 -4.97 12.54
N THR A 120 -5.35 -5.80 12.66
CA THR A 120 -4.24 -5.57 13.59
C THR A 120 -2.93 -5.44 12.82
N SER A 121 -2.03 -4.56 13.28
CA SER A 121 -0.73 -4.34 12.63
C SER A 121 0.39 -4.37 13.65
N HIS A 122 1.39 -5.20 13.39
CA HIS A 122 2.60 -5.37 14.19
C HIS A 122 3.79 -4.76 13.46
N ARG A 123 4.38 -3.70 14.01
CA ARG A 123 5.59 -3.05 13.49
C ARG A 123 6.78 -3.74 14.14
N LEU A 124 7.55 -4.48 13.34
CA LEU A 124 8.59 -5.35 13.82
C LEU A 124 9.96 -4.68 13.65
N LYS A 125 10.66 -4.46 14.75
CA LYS A 125 12.08 -4.10 14.72
C LYS A 125 12.89 -5.30 14.24
N THR A 126 13.74 -5.09 13.24
CA THR A 126 14.56 -6.14 12.63
C THR A 126 15.99 -5.67 12.41
N ASN A 127 16.92 -6.60 12.24
CA ASN A 127 18.34 -6.31 12.03
C ASN A 127 18.66 -6.01 10.55
N THR A 128 17.81 -5.19 9.91
CA THR A 128 17.98 -4.72 8.54
C THR A 128 17.98 -3.21 8.51
N GLN A 129 18.29 -2.61 7.37
CA GLN A 129 18.10 -1.17 7.18
C GLN A 129 16.66 -0.77 7.50
N SER A 130 16.52 0.44 8.04
CA SER A 130 15.19 1.01 8.30
C SER A 130 14.46 1.22 6.99
N ASN A 131 13.35 0.53 6.82
CA ASN A 131 12.48 0.78 5.69
C ASN A 131 11.83 2.16 5.82
N THR A 132 11.51 2.77 4.70
CA THR A 132 11.04 4.14 4.63
C THR A 132 9.85 4.28 3.69
N ALA A 133 9.36 5.50 3.54
CA ALA A 133 8.33 5.82 2.58
C ALA A 133 8.72 5.39 1.16
N PHE A 134 7.78 4.81 0.46
CA PHE A 134 7.86 4.58 -0.96
C PHE A 134 6.48 4.81 -1.58
N ARG A 135 6.43 5.26 -2.83
CA ARG A 135 5.21 5.63 -3.57
C ARG A 135 4.02 4.72 -3.24
N GLY A 136 2.90 5.31 -2.78
CA GLY A 136 1.73 4.61 -2.24
C GLY A 136 1.72 4.46 -0.72
N PHE A 137 2.87 4.59 -0.04
CA PHE A 137 3.01 4.80 1.40
C PHE A 137 2.19 3.83 2.26
N GLY A 138 2.27 2.53 2.00
CA GLY A 138 1.52 1.49 2.71
C GLY A 138 0.21 1.08 2.02
N GLY A 139 -0.42 1.96 1.23
CA GLY A 139 -1.64 1.63 0.49
C GLY A 139 -1.52 0.37 -0.36
N PRO A 140 -0.50 0.24 -1.22
CA PRO A 140 -0.33 -0.96 -2.05
C PRO A 140 -0.25 -2.26 -1.25
N GLN A 141 0.39 -2.23 -0.08
CA GLN A 141 0.52 -3.41 0.78
C GLN A 141 -0.83 -3.81 1.40
N GLY A 142 -1.61 -2.84 1.90
CA GLY A 142 -2.96 -3.10 2.42
C GLY A 142 -3.89 -3.65 1.36
N ILE A 143 -3.89 -3.03 0.18
CA ILE A 143 -4.72 -3.42 -0.97
C ILE A 143 -4.43 -4.86 -1.40
N ILE A 144 -3.17 -5.27 -1.47
CA ILE A 144 -2.80 -6.63 -1.91
C ILE A 144 -3.40 -7.71 -0.99
N GLY A 145 -3.59 -7.41 0.30
CA GLY A 145 -4.18 -8.34 1.26
C GLY A 145 -5.61 -8.73 0.88
N ILE A 146 -6.46 -7.75 0.66
CA ILE A 146 -7.86 -8.00 0.28
C ILE A 146 -7.98 -8.56 -1.14
N GLU A 147 -7.16 -8.11 -2.08
CA GLU A 147 -7.16 -8.66 -3.44
C GLU A 147 -6.81 -10.17 -3.45
N ARG A 148 -5.87 -10.60 -2.62
CA ARG A 148 -5.55 -12.02 -2.45
C ARG A 148 -6.70 -12.79 -1.80
N ALA A 149 -7.39 -12.21 -0.84
CA ALA A 149 -8.56 -12.85 -0.23
C ALA A 149 -9.68 -13.06 -1.27
N ILE A 150 -9.96 -12.07 -2.10
CA ILE A 150 -10.91 -12.16 -3.23
C ILE A 150 -10.53 -13.29 -4.20
N GLU A 151 -9.26 -13.35 -4.62
CA GLU A 151 -8.77 -14.42 -5.50
C GLU A 151 -8.91 -15.81 -4.88
N HIS A 152 -8.64 -15.95 -3.58
CA HIS A 152 -8.81 -17.22 -2.88
C HIS A 152 -10.29 -17.63 -2.76
N ILE A 153 -11.19 -16.69 -2.49
CA ILE A 153 -12.64 -16.94 -2.49
C ILE A 153 -13.10 -17.43 -3.88
N ALA A 154 -12.72 -16.70 -4.92
CA ALA A 154 -13.07 -17.05 -6.29
C ALA A 154 -12.56 -18.44 -6.68
N SER A 155 -11.32 -18.77 -6.34
CA SER A 155 -10.72 -20.08 -6.58
C SER A 155 -11.43 -21.19 -5.79
N HIS A 156 -11.78 -20.93 -4.52
CA HIS A 156 -12.46 -21.91 -3.66
C HIS A 156 -13.87 -22.25 -4.16
N LEU A 157 -14.61 -21.23 -4.59
CA LEU A 157 -15.97 -21.37 -5.12
C LEU A 157 -16.03 -21.70 -6.61
N ASN A 158 -14.89 -21.73 -7.29
CA ASN A 158 -14.80 -21.86 -8.74
C ASN A 158 -15.62 -20.81 -9.50
N LEU A 159 -15.61 -19.56 -8.99
CA LEU A 159 -16.23 -18.38 -9.59
C LEU A 159 -15.20 -17.54 -10.36
N ASP A 160 -15.70 -16.69 -11.26
CA ASP A 160 -14.87 -15.67 -11.87
C ASP A 160 -14.48 -14.62 -10.79
N PRO A 161 -13.18 -14.29 -10.64
CA PRO A 161 -12.76 -13.25 -9.69
C PRO A 161 -13.45 -11.89 -9.89
N ILE A 162 -13.92 -11.58 -11.10
CA ILE A 162 -14.70 -10.37 -11.38
C ILE A 162 -16.07 -10.42 -10.71
N GLU A 163 -16.71 -11.56 -10.68
CA GLU A 163 -18.02 -11.76 -10.01
C GLU A 163 -17.86 -11.51 -8.51
N VAL A 164 -16.83 -12.12 -7.89
CA VAL A 164 -16.53 -11.92 -6.47
C VAL A 164 -16.18 -10.47 -6.15
N ARG A 165 -15.44 -9.77 -7.03
CA ARG A 165 -15.17 -8.33 -6.85
C ARG A 165 -16.45 -7.52 -6.89
N THR A 166 -17.26 -7.74 -7.91
CA THR A 166 -18.48 -6.94 -8.16
C THR A 166 -19.49 -7.04 -7.02
N ILE A 167 -19.71 -8.23 -6.46
CA ILE A 167 -20.64 -8.42 -5.35
C ILE A 167 -20.18 -7.73 -4.07
N ASN A 168 -18.88 -7.50 -3.92
CA ASN A 168 -18.27 -6.88 -2.76
C ASN A 168 -17.99 -5.39 -2.92
N PHE A 169 -18.12 -4.79 -4.09
CA PHE A 169 -17.86 -3.36 -4.27
C PHE A 169 -18.72 -2.48 -3.37
N TYR A 170 -18.16 -1.35 -2.94
CA TYR A 170 -18.97 -0.26 -2.42
C TYR A 170 -19.98 0.16 -3.47
N ARG A 171 -21.21 0.42 -3.01
CA ARG A 171 -22.27 0.97 -3.84
C ARG A 171 -22.34 2.47 -3.64
N SER A 172 -22.54 3.20 -4.73
CA SER A 172 -22.79 4.64 -4.64
C SER A 172 -24.02 4.89 -3.78
N GLY A 173 -23.91 5.84 -2.86
CA GLY A 173 -25.04 6.32 -2.05
C GLY A 173 -26.04 7.15 -2.84
N THR A 174 -26.28 6.83 -4.11
CA THR A 174 -27.15 7.58 -5.00
C THR A 174 -28.58 7.55 -4.47
N LEU A 175 -29.22 8.71 -4.47
CA LEU A 175 -30.65 8.93 -4.34
C LEU A 175 -31.43 8.08 -5.36
N LEU A 176 -31.64 6.81 -5.07
CA LEU A 176 -32.57 5.99 -5.83
C LEU A 176 -33.97 6.42 -5.42
N LYS A 177 -34.58 7.31 -6.22
CA LYS A 177 -36.01 7.65 -6.24
C LYS A 177 -36.66 7.72 -4.85
N GLY A 178 -36.30 8.74 -4.06
CA GLY A 178 -37.06 9.11 -2.87
C GLY A 178 -36.80 8.37 -1.57
N ASN A 179 -35.98 7.33 -1.56
CA ASN A 179 -35.50 6.67 -0.34
C ASN A 179 -34.02 6.96 -0.13
N LEU A 180 -33.69 7.78 0.86
CA LEU A 180 -32.35 7.99 1.39
C LEU A 180 -31.84 6.66 2.00
N GLN A 181 -31.22 5.81 1.20
CA GLN A 181 -30.43 4.73 1.78
C GLN A 181 -29.19 5.36 2.43
N LYS A 182 -28.99 5.05 3.70
CA LYS A 182 -27.81 5.48 4.44
C LYS A 182 -26.56 5.06 3.64
N PRO A 183 -25.59 5.96 3.35
CA PRO A 183 -24.42 5.61 2.60
C PRO A 183 -23.64 4.50 3.33
N GLN A 184 -23.06 3.58 2.59
CA GLN A 184 -22.10 2.62 3.15
C GLN A 184 -20.93 3.39 3.73
N THR A 185 -20.28 2.82 4.72
CA THR A 185 -19.10 3.42 5.36
C THR A 185 -17.89 2.51 5.24
N THR A 186 -16.72 3.13 5.13
CA THR A 186 -15.47 2.41 5.30
C THR A 186 -15.36 1.85 6.72
N PRO A 187 -14.47 0.88 6.99
CA PRO A 187 -14.24 0.33 8.33
C PRO A 187 -13.88 1.40 9.38
N TYR A 188 -13.32 2.52 8.97
CA TYR A 188 -12.98 3.65 9.85
C TYR A 188 -14.03 4.78 9.84
N GLY A 189 -15.23 4.48 9.33
CA GLY A 189 -16.42 5.37 9.48
C GLY A 189 -16.56 6.46 8.43
N MET A 190 -15.77 6.50 7.38
CA MET A 190 -15.93 7.46 6.29
C MET A 190 -17.13 7.07 5.41
N PRO A 191 -18.12 7.95 5.17
CA PRO A 191 -19.24 7.65 4.27
C PRO A 191 -18.75 7.56 2.81
N VAL A 192 -19.21 6.53 2.11
CA VAL A 192 -18.94 6.32 0.68
C VAL A 192 -20.11 6.86 -0.13
N VAL A 193 -19.96 8.05 -0.66
CA VAL A 193 -21.07 8.78 -1.34
C VAL A 193 -20.98 8.67 -2.87
N ASP A 194 -19.80 8.35 -3.41
CA ASP A 194 -19.51 8.50 -4.84
C ASP A 194 -18.62 7.35 -5.34
N SER A 195 -19.13 6.12 -5.28
CA SER A 195 -18.43 4.94 -5.80
C SER A 195 -18.80 4.69 -7.25
N ILE A 196 -17.79 4.69 -8.13
CA ILE A 196 -17.91 4.41 -9.56
C ILE A 196 -17.29 3.08 -9.96
N SER A 197 -16.92 2.24 -9.00
CA SER A 197 -16.19 0.97 -9.24
C SER A 197 -16.97 0.03 -10.16
N THR A 198 -18.28 -0.09 -9.99
CA THR A 198 -19.14 -0.94 -10.82
C THR A 198 -19.18 -0.43 -12.27
N GLU A 199 -19.41 0.86 -12.47
CA GLU A 199 -19.50 1.49 -13.81
C GLU A 199 -18.19 1.37 -14.60
N ILE A 200 -17.06 1.60 -13.93
CA ILE A 200 -15.72 1.44 -14.53
C ILE A 200 -15.51 -0.02 -14.94
N THR A 201 -15.83 -0.96 -14.04
CA THR A 201 -15.67 -2.39 -14.29
C THR A 201 -16.54 -2.83 -15.49
N GLU A 202 -17.81 -2.48 -15.53
CA GLU A 202 -18.69 -2.80 -16.64
C GLU A 202 -18.19 -2.24 -17.96
N THR A 203 -17.73 -0.99 -17.97
CA THR A 203 -17.16 -0.35 -19.15
C THR A 203 -15.91 -1.09 -19.62
N LEU A 204 -15.03 -1.43 -18.70
CA LEU A 204 -13.79 -2.15 -19.02
C LEU A 204 -14.05 -3.57 -19.53
N LEU A 205 -14.99 -4.30 -18.95
CA LEU A 205 -15.38 -5.64 -19.43
C LEU A 205 -15.89 -5.63 -20.88
N LYS A 206 -16.65 -4.60 -21.25
CA LYS A 206 -17.12 -4.41 -22.64
C LYS A 206 -15.97 -4.06 -23.58
N THR A 207 -15.18 -3.04 -23.26
CA THR A 207 -14.11 -2.54 -24.14
C THR A 207 -12.97 -3.54 -24.30
N ALA A 208 -12.69 -4.34 -23.26
CA ALA A 208 -11.69 -5.41 -23.31
C ALA A 208 -12.18 -6.71 -23.94
N ASN A 209 -13.47 -6.82 -24.34
CA ASN A 209 -14.07 -8.07 -24.79
C ASN A 209 -13.82 -9.23 -23.82
N TYR A 210 -13.97 -8.97 -22.52
CA TYR A 210 -13.51 -9.85 -21.43
C TYR A 210 -14.03 -11.29 -21.59
N LYS A 211 -15.35 -11.47 -21.76
CA LYS A 211 -15.97 -12.81 -21.84
C LYS A 211 -15.41 -13.64 -22.98
N SER A 212 -15.35 -13.08 -24.19
CA SER A 212 -14.84 -13.78 -25.37
C SER A 212 -13.36 -14.17 -25.20
N ARG A 213 -12.54 -13.28 -24.61
CA ARG A 213 -11.15 -13.59 -24.32
C ARG A 213 -11.00 -14.68 -23.28
N LEU A 214 -11.83 -14.66 -22.22
CA LEU A 214 -11.82 -15.68 -21.18
C LEU A 214 -12.17 -17.07 -21.74
N GLU A 215 -13.18 -17.15 -22.63
CA GLU A 215 -13.56 -18.40 -23.31
C GLU A 215 -12.42 -18.92 -24.18
N ALA A 216 -11.79 -18.05 -24.97
CA ALA A 216 -10.64 -18.43 -25.77
C ALA A 216 -9.46 -18.94 -24.94
N ILE A 217 -9.18 -18.31 -23.80
CA ILE A 217 -8.13 -18.78 -22.86
C ILE A 217 -8.47 -20.14 -22.26
N LYS A 218 -9.73 -20.33 -21.84
CA LYS A 218 -10.19 -21.64 -21.30
C LYS A 218 -10.07 -22.75 -22.32
N ALA A 219 -10.46 -22.48 -23.57
CA ALA A 219 -10.31 -23.44 -24.67
C ALA A 219 -8.82 -23.77 -24.91
N TRP A 220 -7.97 -22.76 -25.02
CA TRP A 220 -6.54 -22.96 -25.22
C TRP A 220 -5.89 -23.77 -24.09
N ASN A 221 -6.20 -23.46 -22.84
CA ASN A 221 -5.67 -24.18 -21.70
C ASN A 221 -6.09 -25.65 -21.69
N LYS A 222 -7.33 -25.94 -22.11
CA LYS A 222 -7.83 -27.32 -22.19
C LYS A 222 -7.05 -28.16 -23.21
N ASP A 223 -6.63 -27.54 -24.31
CA ASP A 223 -5.91 -28.23 -25.39
C ASP A 223 -4.39 -28.30 -25.14
N ASN A 224 -3.86 -27.54 -24.16
CA ASN A 224 -2.42 -27.40 -23.90
C ASN A 224 -2.02 -27.68 -22.43
N SER A 225 -2.90 -28.29 -21.63
CA SER A 225 -2.63 -28.68 -20.24
C SER A 225 -2.15 -30.12 -20.10
#